data_42e9fe3b337fcb794904e5999b69a15a
#
_entry.id   42e9fe3b337fcb794904e5999b69a15a
#
_cell.length_a   1.000
_cell.length_b   1.000
_cell.length_c   1.000
_cell.angle_alpha   90.00
_cell.angle_beta   90.00
_cell.angle_gamma   90.00
#
_symmetry.space_group_name_H-M   'P 1'
#
loop_
_entity.id
_entity.type
_entity.pdbx_description
1 polymer ?
#
loop_
_entity_poly.entity_id
_entity_poly.type
_entity_poly.pdbx_seq_one_letter_code
_entity_poly.pdbx_strand_id
1 'polypeptide(L)'
;MITQRDDVHVVPSRPGKDHVDPHLDAERLVVAGTDADLAAVVVRLLRKEKLGSVTLGYVPSGESAVAALWGLPAKPERALDVALNGDVDPVPLVRDDVGGVLMGLGVLSPVRGVGYSDADNVLRGQASRVECTPDTEGGLGLVIRIVHKRLFGTKVEESRPRAFQLGCLPTTAVLDGHKHPRPVDKWTWYRHTEDLRLVRGI
;
A
#
# COMPACT_ATOMS: atom_id res chain seq x y z
N MET A 1 -26.57 -20.90 -4.60
CA MET A 1 -26.08 -21.97 -3.71
C MET A 1 -24.63 -21.65 -3.44
N ILE A 2 -24.30 -21.08 -2.28
CA ILE A 2 -22.90 -20.80 -1.90
C ILE A 2 -22.34 -22.12 -1.41
N THR A 3 -21.49 -22.74 -2.20
CA THR A 3 -20.75 -23.91 -1.76
C THR A 3 -19.73 -23.42 -0.73
N GLN A 4 -19.90 -23.82 0.52
CA GLN A 4 -18.92 -23.57 1.57
C GLN A 4 -17.65 -24.34 1.18
N ARG A 5 -16.62 -23.61 0.76
CA ARG A 5 -15.29 -24.21 0.55
C ARG A 5 -14.59 -24.21 1.90
N ASP A 6 -13.99 -25.33 2.27
CA ASP A 6 -13.26 -25.47 3.54
C ASP A 6 -12.03 -24.56 3.63
N ASP A 7 -11.68 -23.88 2.54
CA ASP A 7 -10.56 -22.97 2.38
C ASP A 7 -10.94 -21.47 2.50
N VAL A 8 -12.21 -21.13 2.84
CA VAL A 8 -12.67 -19.76 3.03
C VAL A 8 -12.83 -19.44 4.51
N HIS A 9 -12.08 -18.44 4.97
CA HIS A 9 -12.07 -18.00 6.35
C HIS A 9 -12.56 -16.55 6.46
N VAL A 10 -13.58 -16.33 7.28
CA VAL A 10 -14.05 -14.98 7.62
C VAL A 10 -13.22 -14.46 8.79
N VAL A 11 -12.56 -13.34 8.59
CA VAL A 11 -11.66 -12.73 9.56
C VAL A 11 -12.08 -11.28 9.85
N PRO A 12 -11.72 -10.72 11.03
CA PRO A 12 -12.01 -9.32 11.31
C PRO A 12 -11.25 -8.39 10.36
N SER A 13 -11.70 -7.14 10.26
CA SER A 13 -10.98 -6.10 9.52
C SER A 13 -9.56 -5.96 10.04
N ARG A 14 -8.62 -5.77 9.12
CA ARG A 14 -7.18 -5.70 9.38
C ARG A 14 -6.67 -6.90 10.20
N PRO A 15 -6.76 -8.11 9.63
CA PRO A 15 -6.52 -9.34 10.36
C PRO A 15 -5.08 -9.39 10.91
N GLY A 16 -4.98 -9.82 12.17
CA GLY A 16 -3.70 -9.97 12.86
C GLY A 16 -3.08 -11.36 12.68
N LYS A 17 -2.03 -11.61 13.46
CA LYS A 17 -1.25 -12.86 13.42
C LYS A 17 -2.12 -14.11 13.58
N ASP A 18 -3.07 -14.09 14.50
CA ASP A 18 -3.85 -15.29 14.85
C ASP A 18 -4.81 -15.70 13.72
N HIS A 19 -5.12 -14.78 12.80
CA HIS A 19 -5.99 -15.01 11.66
C HIS A 19 -5.24 -15.23 10.33
N VAL A 20 -4.02 -14.75 10.21
CA VAL A 20 -3.26 -14.82 8.96
C VAL A 20 -2.17 -15.90 9.02
N ASP A 21 -1.42 -15.97 10.13
CA ASP A 21 -0.26 -16.86 10.23
C ASP A 21 -0.57 -18.35 9.97
N PRO A 22 -1.74 -18.89 10.38
CA PRO A 22 -2.08 -20.30 10.08
C PRO A 22 -2.18 -20.64 8.59
N HIS A 23 -2.35 -19.61 7.72
CA HIS A 23 -2.55 -19.79 6.28
C HIS A 23 -1.31 -19.47 5.42
N LEU A 24 -0.18 -19.08 6.05
CA LEU A 24 1.03 -18.65 5.33
C LEU A 24 1.84 -19.78 4.67
N ASP A 25 1.43 -21.00 4.83
CA ASP A 25 2.03 -22.16 4.12
C ASP A 25 1.32 -22.48 2.79
N ALA A 26 0.24 -21.77 2.47
CA ALA A 26 -0.42 -21.84 1.18
C ALA A 26 0.46 -21.22 0.07
N GLU A 27 0.47 -21.82 -1.12
CA GLU A 27 1.15 -21.25 -2.28
C GLU A 27 0.51 -19.93 -2.76
N ARG A 28 -0.82 -19.82 -2.57
CA ARG A 28 -1.61 -18.63 -2.93
C ARG A 28 -2.63 -18.30 -1.84
N LEU A 29 -2.64 -17.04 -1.43
CA LEU A 29 -3.67 -16.45 -0.59
C LEU A 29 -4.50 -15.46 -1.39
N VAL A 30 -5.81 -15.47 -1.21
CA VAL A 30 -6.72 -14.48 -1.78
C VAL A 30 -7.33 -13.66 -0.66
N VAL A 31 -7.12 -12.35 -0.71
CA VAL A 31 -7.70 -11.39 0.24
C VAL A 31 -8.90 -10.72 -0.40
N ALA A 32 -10.10 -10.93 0.16
CA ALA A 32 -11.30 -10.17 -0.19
C ALA A 32 -11.58 -9.16 0.92
N GLY A 33 -11.47 -7.86 0.61
CA GLY A 33 -11.60 -6.82 1.63
C GLY A 33 -11.18 -5.44 1.14
N THR A 34 -10.85 -4.57 2.09
CA THR A 34 -10.32 -3.22 1.85
C THR A 34 -8.82 -3.24 1.57
N ASP A 35 -8.28 -2.12 1.05
CA ASP A 35 -6.83 -1.95 0.87
C ASP A 35 -6.07 -2.10 2.21
N ALA A 36 -6.67 -1.65 3.32
CA ALA A 36 -6.09 -1.81 4.65
C ALA A 36 -6.09 -3.28 5.14
N ASP A 37 -7.06 -4.09 4.72
CA ASP A 37 -7.08 -5.54 5.02
C ASP A 37 -5.96 -6.24 4.25
N LEU A 38 -5.79 -5.90 2.97
CA LEU A 38 -4.68 -6.39 2.15
C LEU A 38 -3.33 -6.02 2.77
N ALA A 39 -3.13 -4.74 3.14
CA ALA A 39 -1.90 -4.28 3.79
C ALA A 39 -1.60 -5.05 5.08
N ALA A 40 -2.64 -5.35 5.89
CA ALA A 40 -2.48 -6.14 7.12
C ALA A 40 -1.98 -7.57 6.84
N VAL A 41 -2.49 -8.23 5.80
CA VAL A 41 -2.01 -9.55 5.36
C VAL A 41 -0.56 -9.46 4.87
N VAL A 42 -0.22 -8.46 4.05
CA VAL A 42 1.15 -8.26 3.54
C VAL A 42 2.15 -8.00 4.68
N VAL A 43 1.77 -7.27 5.73
CA VAL A 43 2.59 -7.13 6.94
C VAL A 43 2.89 -8.49 7.58
N ARG A 44 1.96 -9.45 7.55
CA ARG A 44 2.22 -10.81 8.09
C ARG A 44 3.17 -11.59 7.20
N LEU A 45 2.97 -11.55 5.87
CA LEU A 45 3.91 -12.14 4.90
C LEU A 45 5.33 -11.60 5.11
N LEU A 46 5.47 -10.28 5.22
CA LEU A 46 6.75 -9.61 5.48
C LEU A 46 7.41 -10.11 6.77
N ARG A 47 6.66 -10.10 7.88
CA ARG A 47 7.17 -10.50 9.21
C ARG A 47 7.52 -11.99 9.32
N LYS A 48 7.01 -12.80 8.43
CA LYS A 48 7.24 -14.25 8.38
C LYS A 48 8.18 -14.66 7.23
N GLU A 49 8.77 -13.67 6.53
CA GLU A 49 9.70 -13.91 5.42
C GLU A 49 9.07 -14.77 4.30
N LYS A 50 7.77 -14.52 4.02
CA LYS A 50 6.97 -15.29 3.06
C LYS A 50 6.68 -14.52 1.75
N LEU A 51 7.23 -13.31 1.57
CA LEU A 51 6.99 -12.48 0.39
C LEU A 51 7.38 -13.19 -0.92
N GLY A 52 8.51 -13.89 -0.92
CA GLY A 52 9.03 -14.61 -2.07
C GLY A 52 8.35 -15.96 -2.35
N SER A 53 7.63 -16.52 -1.37
CA SER A 53 7.05 -17.89 -1.48
C SER A 53 5.53 -17.87 -1.66
N VAL A 54 4.82 -16.92 -1.08
CA VAL A 54 3.36 -16.84 -1.14
C VAL A 54 2.93 -15.86 -2.23
N THR A 55 2.03 -16.32 -3.09
CA THR A 55 1.38 -15.50 -4.10
C THR A 55 0.11 -14.87 -3.53
N LEU A 56 -0.14 -13.59 -3.80
CA LEU A 56 -1.26 -12.85 -3.23
C LEU A 56 -2.23 -12.39 -4.30
N GLY A 57 -3.47 -12.90 -4.28
CA GLY A 57 -4.60 -12.38 -5.03
C GLY A 57 -5.39 -11.36 -4.21
N TYR A 58 -6.01 -10.38 -4.87
CA TYR A 58 -6.81 -9.35 -4.19
C TYR A 58 -8.16 -9.13 -4.87
N VAL A 59 -9.21 -9.11 -4.06
CA VAL A 59 -10.59 -8.82 -4.46
C VAL A 59 -11.08 -7.62 -3.64
N PRO A 60 -11.12 -6.40 -4.22
CA PRO A 60 -11.52 -5.21 -3.48
C PRO A 60 -13.02 -5.24 -3.12
N SER A 61 -13.35 -4.86 -1.89
CA SER A 61 -14.73 -4.78 -1.39
C SER A 61 -15.44 -3.44 -1.69
N GLY A 62 -14.79 -2.53 -2.43
CA GLY A 62 -15.30 -1.20 -2.77
C GLY A 62 -14.29 -0.42 -3.60
N GLU A 63 -14.32 0.92 -3.50
CA GLU A 63 -13.27 1.74 -4.09
C GLU A 63 -11.91 1.36 -3.50
N SER A 64 -10.94 1.17 -4.37
CA SER A 64 -9.61 0.69 -4.01
C SER A 64 -8.53 1.44 -4.78
N ALA A 65 -7.65 2.12 -4.04
CA ALA A 65 -6.46 2.74 -4.60
C ALA A 65 -5.47 1.68 -5.12
N VAL A 66 -5.40 0.54 -4.45
CA VAL A 66 -4.59 -0.61 -4.87
C VAL A 66 -5.08 -1.16 -6.21
N ALA A 67 -6.40 -1.41 -6.34
CA ALA A 67 -6.95 -1.93 -7.59
C ALA A 67 -6.74 -0.95 -8.75
N ALA A 68 -6.97 0.34 -8.52
CA ALA A 68 -6.74 1.38 -9.53
C ALA A 68 -5.25 1.48 -9.92
N LEU A 69 -4.35 1.45 -8.94
CA LEU A 69 -2.90 1.57 -9.18
C LEU A 69 -2.35 0.39 -9.98
N TRP A 70 -2.77 -0.82 -9.65
CA TRP A 70 -2.23 -2.06 -10.22
C TRP A 70 -3.04 -2.63 -11.39
N GLY A 71 -4.09 -1.90 -11.83
CA GLY A 71 -4.93 -2.33 -12.96
C GLY A 71 -5.78 -3.57 -12.66
N LEU A 72 -6.12 -3.82 -11.39
CA LEU A 72 -6.96 -4.96 -11.01
C LEU A 72 -8.42 -4.71 -11.40
N PRO A 73 -9.18 -5.77 -11.75
CA PRO A 73 -10.56 -5.60 -12.15
C PRO A 73 -11.45 -5.04 -11.02
N ALA A 74 -12.30 -4.06 -11.36
CA ALA A 74 -13.25 -3.47 -10.40
C ALA A 74 -14.50 -4.35 -10.18
N LYS A 75 -14.83 -5.24 -11.14
CA LYS A 75 -15.98 -6.16 -11.02
C LYS A 75 -15.61 -7.34 -10.12
N PRO A 76 -16.36 -7.61 -9.03
CA PRO A 76 -15.99 -8.62 -8.03
C PRO A 76 -15.75 -10.02 -8.61
N GLU A 77 -16.62 -10.46 -9.55
CA GLU A 77 -16.50 -11.79 -10.17
C GLU A 77 -15.21 -11.91 -10.98
N ARG A 78 -14.85 -10.86 -11.73
CA ARG A 78 -13.63 -10.84 -12.52
C ARG A 78 -12.39 -10.68 -11.63
N ALA A 79 -12.49 -9.88 -10.57
CA ALA A 79 -11.42 -9.73 -9.59
C ALA A 79 -11.13 -11.07 -8.89
N LEU A 80 -12.17 -11.82 -8.54
CA LEU A 80 -12.04 -13.15 -7.94
C LEU A 80 -11.42 -14.15 -8.94
N ASP A 81 -11.84 -14.15 -10.18
CA ASP A 81 -11.27 -15.03 -11.21
C ASP A 81 -9.78 -14.73 -11.41
N VAL A 82 -9.39 -13.45 -11.56
CA VAL A 82 -7.98 -13.06 -11.64
C VAL A 82 -7.22 -13.45 -10.38
N ALA A 83 -7.76 -13.17 -9.19
CA ALA A 83 -7.10 -13.48 -7.93
C ALA A 83 -6.83 -14.98 -7.74
N LEU A 84 -7.73 -15.83 -8.23
CA LEU A 84 -7.61 -17.30 -8.12
C LEU A 84 -6.73 -17.89 -9.23
N ASN A 85 -6.88 -17.42 -10.47
CA ASN A 85 -6.37 -18.10 -11.68
C ASN A 85 -5.35 -17.29 -12.46
N GLY A 86 -5.21 -15.99 -12.19
CA GLY A 86 -4.32 -15.10 -12.93
C GLY A 86 -2.84 -15.35 -12.68
N ASP A 87 -2.02 -14.78 -13.55
CA ASP A 87 -0.57 -14.85 -13.46
C ASP A 87 -0.03 -13.89 -12.40
N VAL A 88 1.12 -14.25 -11.86
CA VAL A 88 1.87 -13.45 -10.88
C VAL A 88 2.70 -12.42 -11.63
N ASP A 89 2.53 -11.16 -11.26
CA ASP A 89 3.39 -10.08 -11.70
C ASP A 89 3.90 -9.33 -10.46
N PRO A 90 5.18 -9.52 -10.08
CA PRO A 90 5.73 -8.93 -8.87
C PRO A 90 5.69 -7.41 -8.89
N VAL A 91 5.35 -6.81 -7.75
CA VAL A 91 5.23 -5.36 -7.60
C VAL A 91 6.14 -4.84 -6.49
N PRO A 92 6.69 -3.61 -6.61
CA PRO A 92 7.51 -3.03 -5.57
C PRO A 92 6.71 -2.86 -4.27
N LEU A 93 7.28 -3.35 -3.17
CA LEU A 93 6.70 -3.19 -1.85
C LEU A 93 7.27 -1.94 -1.17
N VAL A 94 6.39 -1.06 -0.74
CA VAL A 94 6.75 0.13 0.04
C VAL A 94 6.53 -0.15 1.52
N ARG A 95 7.50 0.25 2.36
CA ARG A 95 7.44 0.14 3.81
C ARG A 95 7.47 1.51 4.46
N ASP A 96 7.00 1.57 5.69
CA ASP A 96 7.21 2.71 6.57
C ASP A 96 8.17 2.38 7.74
N ASP A 97 8.59 3.41 8.48
CA ASP A 97 9.51 3.31 9.62
C ASP A 97 8.82 2.86 10.93
N VAL A 98 7.50 2.64 10.91
CA VAL A 98 6.73 2.09 12.05
C VAL A 98 6.35 0.62 11.87
N GLY A 99 6.86 -0.01 10.80
CA GLY A 99 6.73 -1.44 10.54
C GLY A 99 5.46 -1.82 9.77
N GLY A 100 4.84 -0.86 9.10
CA GLY A 100 3.74 -1.05 8.16
C GLY A 100 4.23 -1.20 6.71
N VAL A 101 3.26 -1.41 5.82
CA VAL A 101 3.43 -1.42 4.37
C VAL A 101 2.40 -0.49 3.73
N LEU A 102 2.70 -0.04 2.52
CA LEU A 102 1.80 0.75 1.68
C LEU A 102 1.59 0.01 0.36
N MET A 103 0.35 -0.33 0.09
CA MET A 103 -0.04 -1.10 -1.09
C MET A 103 -0.57 -0.23 -2.24
N GLY A 104 -1.23 0.88 -1.92
CA GLY A 104 -1.84 1.79 -2.87
C GLY A 104 -1.48 3.24 -2.61
N LEU A 105 -2.13 3.89 -1.64
CA LEU A 105 -1.99 5.33 -1.41
C LEU A 105 -1.77 5.67 0.06
N GLY A 106 -0.64 6.34 0.32
CA GLY A 106 -0.33 7.01 1.58
C GLY A 106 -0.50 8.52 1.48
N VAL A 107 -1.12 9.14 2.48
CA VAL A 107 -1.35 10.59 2.54
C VAL A 107 -0.97 11.14 3.91
N LEU A 108 -0.12 12.17 3.91
CA LEU A 108 0.17 13.00 5.09
C LEU A 108 -0.47 14.38 4.88
N SER A 109 -1.33 14.84 5.80
CA SER A 109 -2.09 16.08 5.60
C SER A 109 -2.61 16.67 6.92
N PRO A 110 -2.56 18.04 7.08
CA PRO A 110 -1.74 18.97 6.32
C PRO A 110 -0.26 18.83 6.72
N VAL A 111 0.67 19.27 5.86
CA VAL A 111 2.11 19.17 6.15
C VAL A 111 2.73 20.55 6.32
N ARG A 112 3.52 20.72 7.39
CA ARG A 112 4.43 21.86 7.56
C ARG A 112 5.76 21.35 8.10
N GLY A 113 6.80 21.31 7.24
CA GLY A 113 8.05 20.69 7.61
C GLY A 113 9.10 20.73 6.51
N VAL A 114 9.99 19.73 6.58
CA VAL A 114 11.07 19.53 5.61
C VAL A 114 11.03 18.07 5.14
N GLY A 115 11.02 17.88 3.82
CA GLY A 115 10.96 16.57 3.19
C GLY A 115 12.12 16.34 2.23
N TYR A 116 12.61 15.11 2.21
CA TYR A 116 13.69 14.66 1.34
C TYR A 116 13.24 13.45 0.53
N SER A 117 13.50 13.50 -0.78
CA SER A 117 13.46 12.35 -1.69
C SER A 117 14.89 11.91 -1.93
N ASP A 118 15.30 10.78 -1.34
CA ASP A 118 16.70 10.36 -1.23
C ASP A 118 17.57 11.50 -0.63
N ALA A 119 18.49 12.08 -1.39
CA ALA A 119 19.34 13.17 -0.94
C ALA A 119 18.76 14.57 -1.26
N ASP A 120 17.71 14.66 -2.06
CA ASP A 120 17.16 15.92 -2.57
C ASP A 120 16.11 16.50 -1.61
N ASN A 121 16.28 17.78 -1.24
CA ASN A 121 15.26 18.49 -0.48
C ASN A 121 14.10 18.88 -1.40
N VAL A 122 12.96 18.19 -1.26
CA VAL A 122 11.77 18.39 -2.12
C VAL A 122 10.66 19.18 -1.44
N LEU A 123 10.72 19.36 -0.13
CA LEU A 123 9.78 20.17 0.63
C LEU A 123 10.51 20.99 1.69
N ARG A 124 10.27 22.30 1.70
CA ARG A 124 10.64 23.21 2.79
C ARG A 124 9.50 24.20 3.03
N GLY A 125 8.77 23.99 4.11
CA GLY A 125 7.65 24.86 4.47
C GLY A 125 6.32 24.12 4.52
N GLN A 126 5.29 24.59 3.79
CA GLN A 126 3.93 24.08 3.86
C GLN A 126 3.50 23.41 2.56
N ALA A 127 2.81 22.26 2.71
CA ALA A 127 2.06 21.62 1.65
C ALA A 127 0.65 21.29 2.15
N SER A 128 -0.32 21.25 1.25
CA SER A 128 -1.69 20.80 1.59
C SER A 128 -1.67 19.32 1.98
N ARG A 129 -0.86 18.53 1.25
CA ARG A 129 -0.61 17.13 1.55
C ARG A 129 0.64 16.63 0.81
N VAL A 130 1.18 15.55 1.32
CA VAL A 130 2.17 14.71 0.65
C VAL A 130 1.53 13.36 0.39
N GLU A 131 1.60 12.90 -0.84
CA GLU A 131 1.10 11.60 -1.26
C GLU A 131 2.27 10.68 -1.62
N CYS A 132 2.13 9.40 -1.30
CA CYS A 132 3.05 8.34 -1.69
C CYS A 132 2.26 7.21 -2.33
N THR A 133 2.75 6.70 -3.46
CA THR A 133 2.30 5.44 -4.04
C THR A 133 3.52 4.59 -4.39
N PRO A 134 3.39 3.25 -4.45
CA PRO A 134 4.38 2.44 -5.16
C PRO A 134 4.54 2.90 -6.61
N ASP A 135 5.75 2.76 -7.17
CA ASP A 135 6.03 3.12 -8.56
C ASP A 135 5.65 1.95 -9.48
N THR A 136 4.67 2.16 -10.35
CA THR A 136 4.17 1.15 -11.31
C THR A 136 4.99 1.08 -12.59
N GLU A 137 5.92 2.01 -12.81
CA GLU A 137 6.72 2.10 -14.04
C GLU A 137 8.11 1.45 -13.91
N GLY A 138 8.34 0.69 -12.83
CA GLY A 138 9.62 -0.01 -12.61
C GLY A 138 10.78 0.91 -12.24
N GLY A 139 10.50 2.09 -11.67
CA GLY A 139 11.50 3.03 -11.17
C GLY A 139 12.11 2.61 -9.82
N LEU A 140 12.56 3.60 -9.01
CA LEU A 140 13.24 3.35 -7.75
C LEU A 140 12.34 2.79 -6.63
N GLY A 141 11.03 2.79 -6.83
CA GLY A 141 10.05 2.10 -5.99
C GLY A 141 8.95 2.97 -5.40
N LEU A 142 9.12 4.29 -5.33
CA LEU A 142 8.11 5.22 -4.83
C LEU A 142 7.81 6.32 -5.84
N VAL A 143 6.55 6.79 -5.83
CA VAL A 143 6.18 8.08 -6.41
C VAL A 143 5.70 8.97 -5.27
N ILE A 144 6.37 10.10 -5.08
CA ILE A 144 6.01 11.11 -4.08
C ILE A 144 5.42 12.31 -4.79
N ARG A 145 4.24 12.76 -4.36
CA ARG A 145 3.58 13.98 -4.84
C ARG A 145 3.38 14.95 -3.71
N ILE A 146 3.95 16.16 -3.86
CA ILE A 146 3.79 17.26 -2.92
C ILE A 146 2.76 18.22 -3.51
N VAL A 147 1.63 18.34 -2.84
CA VAL A 147 0.46 19.08 -3.33
C VAL A 147 0.32 20.40 -2.57
N HIS A 148 0.40 21.50 -3.30
CA HIS A 148 0.20 22.86 -2.78
C HIS A 148 -1.11 23.43 -3.30
N LYS A 149 -2.06 23.74 -2.42
CA LYS A 149 -3.23 24.57 -2.77
C LYS A 149 -2.78 26.01 -2.93
N ARG A 150 -3.23 26.65 -4.01
CA ARG A 150 -3.01 28.07 -4.30
C ARG A 150 -4.36 28.77 -4.43
N LEU A 151 -4.35 30.09 -4.45
CA LEU A 151 -5.58 30.88 -4.65
C LEU A 151 -6.27 30.50 -5.97
N PHE A 152 -5.47 30.21 -7.00
CA PHE A 152 -5.94 29.76 -8.31
C PHE A 152 -5.31 28.39 -8.62
N GLY A 153 -6.01 27.31 -8.25
CA GLY A 153 -5.64 25.93 -8.60
C GLY A 153 -4.73 25.22 -7.62
N THR A 154 -4.09 24.18 -8.10
CA THR A 154 -3.23 23.28 -7.34
C THR A 154 -1.90 23.12 -8.07
N LYS A 155 -0.77 23.28 -7.36
CA LYS A 155 0.55 22.90 -7.86
C LYS A 155 0.89 21.52 -7.29
N VAL A 156 1.36 20.61 -8.14
CA VAL A 156 1.88 19.31 -7.75
C VAL A 156 3.33 19.20 -8.19
N GLU A 157 4.19 18.83 -7.27
CA GLU A 157 5.59 18.49 -7.54
C GLU A 157 5.74 16.97 -7.33
N GLU A 158 6.32 16.28 -8.33
CA GLU A 158 6.50 14.83 -8.30
C GLU A 158 7.98 14.48 -8.26
N SER A 159 8.33 13.45 -7.49
CA SER A 159 9.64 12.81 -7.48
C SER A 159 9.49 11.30 -7.34
N ARG A 160 10.49 10.55 -7.82
CA ARG A 160 10.48 9.08 -7.85
C ARG A 160 11.70 8.51 -7.12
N PRO A 161 11.76 8.64 -5.78
CA PRO A 161 12.89 8.20 -4.99
C PRO A 161 12.82 6.72 -4.61
N ARG A 162 13.91 6.22 -4.04
CA ARG A 162 13.94 4.96 -3.30
C ARG A 162 13.41 5.11 -1.87
N ALA A 163 13.61 6.28 -1.28
CA ALA A 163 13.12 6.62 0.05
C ALA A 163 12.65 8.08 0.12
N PHE A 164 11.61 8.32 0.89
CA PHE A 164 11.14 9.65 1.26
C PHE A 164 11.13 9.79 2.76
N GLN A 165 11.68 10.89 3.26
CA GLN A 165 11.73 11.22 4.68
C GLN A 165 11.10 12.58 4.93
N LEU A 166 10.26 12.67 5.95
CA LEU A 166 9.59 13.89 6.38
C LEU A 166 9.81 14.13 7.87
N GLY A 167 10.27 15.34 8.23
CA GLY A 167 10.16 15.90 9.57
C GLY A 167 9.18 17.09 9.53
N CYS A 168 8.16 17.10 10.38
CA CYS A 168 7.08 18.10 10.29
C CYS A 168 6.45 18.40 11.64
N LEU A 169 5.63 19.45 11.71
CA LEU A 169 4.68 19.60 12.80
C LEU A 169 3.67 18.45 12.76
N PRO A 170 3.05 18.09 13.92
CA PRO A 170 2.13 16.97 13.98
C PRO A 170 1.07 17.00 12.87
N THR A 171 1.01 15.93 12.09
CA THR A 171 0.12 15.75 10.94
C THR A 171 -0.63 14.43 10.99
N THR A 172 -1.70 14.31 10.23
CA THR A 172 -2.45 13.07 10.07
C THR A 172 -1.84 12.23 8.95
N ALA A 173 -1.59 10.94 9.23
CA ALA A 173 -1.25 9.93 8.23
C ALA A 173 -2.47 9.05 7.93
N VAL A 174 -2.75 8.82 6.65
CA VAL A 174 -3.73 7.85 6.15
C VAL A 174 -3.03 6.93 5.18
N LEU A 175 -3.08 5.63 5.42
CA LEU A 175 -2.38 4.61 4.63
C LEU A 175 -3.41 3.59 4.15
N ASP A 176 -3.53 3.43 2.85
CA ASP A 176 -4.48 2.50 2.23
C ASP A 176 -5.91 2.65 2.80
N GLY A 177 -6.34 3.92 2.96
CA GLY A 177 -7.63 4.28 3.53
C GLY A 177 -7.72 4.21 5.06
N HIS A 178 -6.70 3.69 5.75
CA HIS A 178 -6.69 3.60 7.21
C HIS A 178 -5.94 4.77 7.86
N LYS A 179 -6.63 5.49 8.75
CA LYS A 179 -6.03 6.60 9.50
C LYS A 179 -5.12 6.07 10.61
N HIS A 180 -3.88 6.56 10.67
CA HIS A 180 -2.97 6.27 11.76
C HIS A 180 -3.55 6.79 13.09
N PRO A 181 -3.47 6.01 14.19
CA PRO A 181 -4.17 6.32 15.45
C PRO A 181 -3.69 7.59 16.14
N ARG A 182 -2.46 8.03 15.85
CA ARG A 182 -1.86 9.23 16.43
C ARG A 182 -1.33 10.15 15.33
N PRO A 183 -1.34 11.48 15.53
CA PRO A 183 -0.58 12.39 14.68
C PRO A 183 0.89 12.00 14.67
N VAL A 184 1.56 12.25 13.54
CA VAL A 184 2.98 11.97 13.34
C VAL A 184 3.73 13.26 13.09
N ASP A 185 4.95 13.38 13.60
CA ASP A 185 5.85 14.53 13.42
C ASP A 185 7.09 14.16 12.57
N LYS A 186 7.25 12.87 12.29
CA LYS A 186 8.21 12.30 11.36
C LYS A 186 7.59 11.13 10.65
N TRP A 187 8.00 10.89 9.40
CA TRP A 187 7.54 9.77 8.62
C TRP A 187 8.55 9.40 7.55
N THR A 188 8.74 8.09 7.33
CA THR A 188 9.58 7.60 6.26
C THR A 188 8.82 6.56 5.45
N TRP A 189 8.85 6.70 4.12
CA TRP A 189 8.51 5.62 3.19
C TRP A 189 9.77 5.20 2.45
N TYR A 190 9.93 3.90 2.24
CA TYR A 190 11.06 3.37 1.50
C TYR A 190 10.71 2.07 0.79
N ARG A 191 11.35 1.84 -0.36
CA ARG A 191 11.22 0.57 -1.07
C ARG A 191 11.85 -0.56 -0.26
N HIS A 192 11.09 -1.67 -0.13
CA HIS A 192 11.64 -2.92 0.39
C HIS A 192 12.56 -3.58 -0.65
N THR A 193 13.48 -4.43 -0.20
CA THR A 193 14.43 -5.13 -1.07
C THR A 193 13.79 -6.26 -1.87
N GLU A 194 12.70 -6.79 -1.40
CA GLU A 194 11.95 -7.90 -1.98
C GLU A 194 10.60 -7.40 -2.51
N ASP A 195 10.22 -7.82 -3.71
CA ASP A 195 8.95 -7.48 -4.32
C ASP A 195 7.83 -8.39 -3.80
N LEU A 196 6.60 -7.88 -3.80
CA LEU A 196 5.42 -8.67 -3.48
C LEU A 196 4.95 -9.43 -4.72
N ARG A 197 4.70 -10.72 -4.59
CA ARG A 197 4.15 -11.60 -5.63
C ARG A 197 2.63 -11.39 -5.76
N LEU A 198 2.23 -10.29 -6.40
CA LEU A 198 0.83 -9.95 -6.62
C LEU A 198 0.30 -10.63 -7.88
N VAL A 199 -0.93 -11.16 -7.82
CA VAL A 199 -1.64 -11.69 -8.99
C VAL A 199 -2.35 -10.54 -9.69
N ARG A 200 -1.98 -10.27 -10.94
CA ARG A 200 -2.56 -9.18 -11.75
C ARG A 200 -3.24 -9.67 -13.01
N GLY A 201 -2.95 -10.89 -13.47
CA GLY A 201 -3.56 -11.50 -14.64
C GLY A 201 -3.14 -10.85 -15.97
N ILE A 202 -1.90 -10.34 -16.02
CA ILE A 202 -1.30 -9.70 -17.20
C ILE A 202 -0.49 -10.74 -17.97
#